data_214c7837a16e106c7818e0bc1236a978
#
_entry.id   214c7837a16e106c7818e0bc1236a978
#
_cell.length_a   1.000
_cell.length_b   1.000
_cell.length_c   1.000
_cell.angle_alpha   90.00
_cell.angle_beta   90.00
_cell.angle_gamma   90.00
#
_symmetry.space_group_name_H-M   'P 1'
#
loop_
_entity.id
_entity.type
_entity.pdbx_description
1 polymer ?
#
loop_
_entity_poly.entity_id
_entity_poly.type
_entity_poly.pdbx_seq_one_letter_code
_entity_poly.pdbx_strand_id
1 'polypeptide(L)'
;MNAPTPAAAAAVDDSSALPRWDLSDLFPGPDSPQVAEAFREAEAAAQGFSKRLKGKVAGLDGAQLAAAIAEYETIEEKLGRLISYAQLLFSEDATDSRIARFYQTAQEKVTAISSETLFFTLELNRMEEKALEAKYAAPALEHW
;
A
#
# COMPACT_ATOMS: atom_id res chain seq x y z
N MET A 1 -58.55 -8.13 35.83
CA MET A 1 -57.24 -8.72 36.09
C MET A 1 -56.39 -8.49 34.85
N ASN A 2 -55.57 -7.44 34.86
CA ASN A 2 -54.63 -7.13 33.79
C ASN A 2 -53.27 -7.71 34.17
N ALA A 3 -52.80 -8.63 33.37
CA ALA A 3 -51.41 -9.13 33.46
C ALA A 3 -50.44 -8.09 32.86
N PRO A 4 -49.30 -7.81 33.50
CA PRO A 4 -48.33 -6.92 32.92
C PRO A 4 -47.55 -7.62 31.79
N THR A 5 -47.47 -6.96 30.65
CA THR A 5 -46.58 -7.30 29.53
C THR A 5 -45.12 -7.24 30.00
N PRO A 6 -44.31 -8.29 29.72
CA PRO A 6 -42.90 -8.22 30.04
C PRO A 6 -42.22 -7.19 29.10
N ALA A 7 -41.54 -6.23 29.68
CA ALA A 7 -40.67 -5.31 28.98
C ALA A 7 -39.57 -6.10 28.25
N ALA A 8 -39.45 -5.89 26.96
CA ALA A 8 -38.35 -6.41 26.17
C ALA A 8 -37.04 -5.83 26.73
N ALA A 9 -36.20 -6.69 27.29
CA ALA A 9 -34.85 -6.33 27.66
C ALA A 9 -34.12 -5.89 26.40
N ALA A 10 -33.74 -4.62 26.35
CA ALA A 10 -32.84 -4.12 25.33
C ALA A 10 -31.54 -4.91 25.44
N ALA A 11 -31.19 -5.64 24.39
CA ALA A 11 -29.88 -6.25 24.27
C ALA A 11 -28.86 -5.11 24.29
N VAL A 12 -28.06 -5.07 25.34
CA VAL A 12 -26.92 -4.17 25.44
C VAL A 12 -25.93 -4.72 24.43
N ASP A 13 -25.72 -3.96 23.35
CA ASP A 13 -24.66 -4.25 22.37
C ASP A 13 -23.32 -4.00 23.06
N ASP A 14 -22.75 -5.07 23.64
CA ASP A 14 -21.43 -5.04 24.31
C ASP A 14 -20.31 -5.20 23.28
N SER A 15 -20.37 -4.38 22.22
CA SER A 15 -19.30 -4.30 21.23
C SER A 15 -17.98 -3.77 21.82
N SER A 16 -18.02 -3.17 23.01
CA SER A 16 -16.83 -2.73 23.75
C SER A 16 -16.00 -3.89 24.34
N ALA A 17 -16.56 -5.10 24.37
CA ALA A 17 -15.89 -6.32 24.87
C ALA A 17 -15.16 -7.11 23.76
N LEU A 18 -15.30 -6.73 22.51
CA LEU A 18 -14.59 -7.40 21.42
C LEU A 18 -13.10 -7.02 21.42
N PRO A 19 -12.19 -7.99 21.17
CA PRO A 19 -10.78 -7.71 21.08
C PRO A 19 -10.51 -6.75 19.91
N ARG A 20 -9.70 -5.71 20.16
CA ARG A 20 -9.24 -4.77 19.15
C ARG A 20 -7.85 -5.15 18.66
N TRP A 21 -7.56 -4.90 17.40
CA TRP A 21 -6.23 -5.11 16.86
C TRP A 21 -5.25 -4.05 17.35
N ASP A 22 -4.07 -4.48 17.77
CA ASP A 22 -2.95 -3.58 17.99
C ASP A 22 -2.19 -3.40 16.68
N LEU A 23 -2.38 -2.25 16.03
CA LEU A 23 -1.74 -1.90 14.76
C LEU A 23 -0.54 -0.96 14.97
N SER A 24 -0.10 -0.77 16.21
CA SER A 24 1.00 0.14 16.55
C SER A 24 2.34 -0.26 15.93
N ASP A 25 2.53 -1.55 15.61
CA ASP A 25 3.69 -2.06 14.87
C ASP A 25 3.75 -1.53 13.43
N LEU A 26 2.61 -1.17 12.85
CA LEU A 26 2.57 -0.53 11.53
C LEU A 26 2.78 0.98 11.67
N PHE A 27 1.89 1.65 12.40
CA PHE A 27 1.96 3.08 12.68
C PHE A 27 1.28 3.41 14.02
N PRO A 28 1.73 4.47 14.73
CA PRO A 28 1.16 4.84 16.02
C PRO A 28 -0.30 5.34 15.97
N GLY A 29 -0.75 5.82 14.81
CA GLY A 29 -2.10 6.33 14.58
C GLY A 29 -2.25 6.94 13.20
N PRO A 30 -3.50 7.09 12.69
CA PRO A 30 -3.77 7.63 11.35
C PRO A 30 -3.32 9.08 11.18
N ASP A 31 -3.32 9.87 12.24
CA ASP A 31 -2.89 11.27 12.24
C ASP A 31 -1.43 11.43 12.71
N SER A 32 -0.67 10.35 12.81
CA SER A 32 0.71 10.39 13.28
C SER A 32 1.66 11.04 12.26
N PRO A 33 2.71 11.74 12.72
CA PRO A 33 3.76 12.26 11.84
C PRO A 33 4.42 11.16 11.01
N GLN A 34 4.49 9.93 11.53
CA GLN A 34 5.07 8.78 10.86
C GLN A 34 4.28 8.37 9.61
N VAL A 35 2.95 8.44 9.65
CA VAL A 35 2.10 8.21 8.46
C VAL A 35 2.35 9.28 7.40
N ALA A 36 2.36 10.55 7.81
CA ALA A 36 2.60 11.66 6.89
C ALA A 36 4.00 11.57 6.24
N GLU A 37 5.02 11.21 7.03
CA GLU A 37 6.38 10.98 6.56
C GLU A 37 6.45 9.82 5.57
N ALA A 38 5.81 8.69 5.89
CA ALA A 38 5.81 7.51 5.02
C ALA A 38 5.19 7.81 3.64
N PHE A 39 4.12 8.59 3.59
CA PHE A 39 3.55 9.05 2.30
C PHE A 39 4.52 9.95 1.54
N ARG A 40 5.17 10.89 2.22
CA ARG A 40 6.12 11.81 1.59
C ARG A 40 7.35 11.07 1.04
N GLU A 41 7.87 10.10 1.79
CA GLU A 41 8.99 9.27 1.35
C GLU A 41 8.62 8.40 0.14
N ALA A 42 7.44 7.76 0.15
CA ALA A 42 6.97 6.95 -0.95
C ALA A 42 6.78 7.80 -2.22
N GLU A 43 6.19 8.99 -2.09
CA GLU A 43 6.00 9.91 -3.20
C GLU A 43 7.35 10.37 -3.79
N ALA A 44 8.28 10.80 -2.94
CA ALA A 44 9.60 11.22 -3.38
C ALA A 44 10.37 10.08 -4.07
N ALA A 45 10.28 8.86 -3.54
CA ALA A 45 10.91 7.67 -4.13
C ALA A 45 10.31 7.36 -5.51
N ALA A 46 8.97 7.34 -5.64
CA ALA A 46 8.29 7.08 -6.90
C ALA A 46 8.59 8.14 -7.97
N GLN A 47 8.60 9.41 -7.59
CA GLN A 47 8.97 10.52 -8.51
C GLN A 47 10.44 10.43 -8.94
N GLY A 48 11.35 10.13 -8.02
CA GLY A 48 12.76 9.93 -8.31
C GLY A 48 13.00 8.74 -9.25
N PHE A 49 12.31 7.64 -9.01
CA PHE A 49 12.32 6.44 -9.86
C PHE A 49 11.82 6.76 -11.27
N SER A 50 10.66 7.40 -11.38
CA SER A 50 10.07 7.82 -12.64
C SER A 50 11.01 8.74 -13.43
N LYS A 51 11.54 9.78 -12.78
CA LYS A 51 12.44 10.75 -13.42
C LYS A 51 13.70 10.12 -14.00
N ARG A 52 14.24 9.08 -13.37
CA ARG A 52 15.47 8.42 -13.82
C ARG A 52 15.23 7.39 -14.91
N LEU A 53 14.16 6.61 -14.82
CA LEU A 53 13.99 5.37 -15.57
C LEU A 53 12.91 5.40 -16.65
N LYS A 54 11.95 6.30 -16.57
CA LYS A 54 10.85 6.37 -17.55
C LYS A 54 11.38 6.57 -18.98
N GLY A 55 10.98 5.68 -19.87
CA GLY A 55 11.46 5.66 -21.25
C GLY A 55 12.84 5.03 -21.45
N LYS A 56 13.44 4.45 -20.41
CA LYS A 56 14.82 3.93 -20.44
C LYS A 56 14.96 2.48 -20.02
N VAL A 57 13.89 1.82 -19.60
CA VAL A 57 13.92 0.46 -19.02
C VAL A 57 14.49 -0.56 -20.02
N ALA A 58 14.15 -0.45 -21.28
CA ALA A 58 14.67 -1.33 -22.33
C ALA A 58 16.21 -1.25 -22.51
N GLY A 59 16.80 -0.08 -22.20
CA GLY A 59 18.24 0.16 -22.29
C GLY A 59 19.07 -0.30 -21.10
N LEU A 60 18.42 -0.72 -19.99
CA LEU A 60 19.13 -1.20 -18.80
C LEU A 60 19.81 -2.54 -19.08
N ASP A 61 21.04 -2.73 -18.58
CA ASP A 61 21.64 -4.06 -18.52
C ASP A 61 21.02 -4.91 -17.39
N GLY A 62 21.41 -6.17 -17.24
CA GLY A 62 20.84 -7.08 -16.25
C GLY A 62 21.06 -6.62 -14.81
N ALA A 63 22.22 -6.05 -14.47
CA ALA A 63 22.52 -5.55 -13.13
C ALA A 63 21.73 -4.28 -12.82
N GLN A 64 21.61 -3.38 -13.79
CA GLN A 64 20.80 -2.17 -13.67
C GLN A 64 19.31 -2.49 -13.55
N LEU A 65 18.84 -3.51 -14.29
CA LEU A 65 17.45 -3.97 -14.19
C LEU A 65 17.18 -4.58 -12.81
N ALA A 66 18.09 -5.40 -12.26
CA ALA A 66 17.96 -5.93 -10.91
C ALA A 66 17.85 -4.82 -9.86
N ALA A 67 18.69 -3.80 -9.94
CA ALA A 67 18.62 -2.65 -9.05
C ALA A 67 17.31 -1.88 -9.20
N ALA A 68 16.79 -1.74 -10.43
CA ALA A 68 15.52 -1.08 -10.69
C ALA A 68 14.33 -1.88 -10.13
N ILE A 69 14.35 -3.21 -10.25
CA ILE A 69 13.32 -4.09 -9.66
C ILE A 69 13.33 -3.97 -8.14
N ALA A 70 14.49 -4.06 -7.49
CA ALA A 70 14.61 -3.93 -6.04
C ALA A 70 14.10 -2.58 -5.51
N GLU A 71 14.37 -1.50 -6.24
CA GLU A 71 13.85 -0.19 -5.88
C GLU A 71 12.33 -0.09 -6.08
N TYR A 72 11.81 -0.64 -7.19
CA TYR A 72 10.37 -0.72 -7.45
C TYR A 72 9.66 -1.50 -6.34
N GLU A 73 10.17 -2.67 -5.95
CA GLU A 73 9.62 -3.49 -4.86
C GLU A 73 9.62 -2.73 -3.53
N THR A 74 10.68 -1.97 -3.24
CA THR A 74 10.75 -1.13 -2.03
C THR A 74 9.66 -0.04 -2.00
N ILE A 75 9.35 0.56 -3.15
CA ILE A 75 8.26 1.54 -3.27
C ILE A 75 6.92 0.87 -3.05
N GLU A 76 6.67 -0.27 -3.71
CA GLU A 76 5.43 -1.04 -3.57
C GLU A 76 5.21 -1.54 -2.14
N GLU A 77 6.27 -1.96 -1.44
CA GLU A 77 6.19 -2.37 -0.03
C GLU A 77 5.77 -1.20 0.87
N LYS A 78 6.34 -0.01 0.67
CA LYS A 78 5.94 1.19 1.41
C LYS A 78 4.47 1.54 1.19
N LEU A 79 4.01 1.51 -0.05
CA LEU A 79 2.60 1.76 -0.41
C LEU A 79 1.68 0.68 0.14
N GLY A 80 2.08 -0.59 0.03
CA GLY A 80 1.35 -1.73 0.59
C GLY A 80 1.17 -1.62 2.09
N ARG A 81 2.20 -1.21 2.83
CA ARG A 81 2.13 -1.00 4.28
C ARG A 81 1.14 0.11 4.65
N LEU A 82 1.16 1.23 3.92
CA LEU A 82 0.27 2.36 4.16
C LEU A 82 -1.20 2.01 3.90
N ILE A 83 -1.49 1.37 2.75
CA ILE A 83 -2.87 1.03 2.41
C ILE A 83 -3.41 -0.09 3.29
N SER A 84 -2.58 -1.08 3.66
CA SER A 84 -2.97 -2.15 4.56
C SER A 84 -3.31 -1.62 5.95
N TYR A 85 -2.52 -0.69 6.47
CA TYR A 85 -2.81 -0.03 7.75
C TYR A 85 -4.16 0.69 7.71
N ALA A 86 -4.40 1.51 6.68
CA ALA A 86 -5.65 2.23 6.53
C ALA A 86 -6.86 1.30 6.39
N GLN A 87 -6.71 0.21 5.65
CA GLN A 87 -7.75 -0.80 5.47
C GLN A 87 -8.06 -1.57 6.76
N LEU A 88 -7.04 -1.94 7.53
CA LEU A 88 -7.22 -2.63 8.82
C LEU A 88 -7.95 -1.76 9.83
N LEU A 89 -7.58 -0.47 9.95
CA LEU A 89 -8.31 0.48 10.79
C LEU A 89 -9.77 0.61 10.37
N PHE A 90 -10.03 0.75 9.07
CA PHE A 90 -11.40 0.84 8.56
C PHE A 90 -12.20 -0.45 8.78
N SER A 91 -11.57 -1.61 8.70
CA SER A 91 -12.21 -2.90 8.95
C SER A 91 -12.53 -3.10 10.44
N GLU A 92 -11.76 -2.49 11.35
CA GLU A 92 -12.02 -2.52 12.77
C GLU A 92 -13.22 -1.64 13.16
N ASP A 93 -13.31 -0.44 12.59
CA ASP A 93 -14.42 0.49 12.85
C ASP A 93 -14.80 1.31 11.61
N ALA A 94 -15.64 0.72 10.77
CA ALA A 94 -16.17 1.38 9.58
C ALA A 94 -17.17 2.52 9.91
N THR A 95 -17.59 2.66 11.14
CA THR A 95 -18.54 3.70 11.59
C THR A 95 -17.87 5.01 12.00
N ASP A 96 -16.57 4.97 12.32
CA ASP A 96 -15.78 6.18 12.61
C ASP A 96 -15.51 6.96 11.32
N SER A 97 -16.13 8.14 11.21
CA SER A 97 -15.99 9.00 10.02
C SER A 97 -14.56 9.51 9.78
N ARG A 98 -13.72 9.59 10.82
CA ARG A 98 -12.32 10.01 10.71
C ARG A 98 -11.50 8.89 10.07
N ILE A 99 -11.73 7.64 10.50
CA ILE A 99 -11.09 6.46 9.94
C ILE A 99 -11.53 6.25 8.48
N ALA A 100 -12.82 6.39 8.18
CA ALA A 100 -13.33 6.31 6.81
C ALA A 100 -12.68 7.35 5.88
N ARG A 101 -12.53 8.59 6.36
CA ARG A 101 -11.85 9.67 5.62
C ARG A 101 -10.37 9.39 5.45
N PHE A 102 -9.69 8.89 6.48
CA PHE A 102 -8.29 8.50 6.39
C PHE A 102 -8.08 7.41 5.34
N TYR A 103 -8.93 6.36 5.35
CA TYR A 103 -8.86 5.27 4.37
C TYR A 103 -9.06 5.77 2.94
N GLN A 104 -10.07 6.60 2.70
CA GLN A 104 -10.28 7.21 1.38
C GLN A 104 -9.06 8.03 0.94
N THR A 105 -8.54 8.89 1.81
CA THR A 105 -7.35 9.71 1.51
C THR A 105 -6.13 8.85 1.22
N ALA A 106 -5.95 7.75 1.98
CA ALA A 106 -4.85 6.81 1.74
C ALA A 106 -4.98 6.13 0.37
N GLN A 107 -6.18 5.70 -0.02
CA GLN A 107 -6.43 5.12 -1.35
C GLN A 107 -6.10 6.10 -2.47
N GLU A 108 -6.54 7.36 -2.36
CA GLU A 108 -6.26 8.39 -3.35
C GLU A 108 -4.76 8.66 -3.48
N LYS A 109 -4.05 8.81 -2.37
CA LYS A 109 -2.60 9.04 -2.36
C LYS A 109 -1.81 7.85 -2.92
N VAL A 110 -2.12 6.63 -2.47
CA VAL A 110 -1.47 5.41 -2.98
C VAL A 110 -1.68 5.28 -4.47
N THR A 111 -2.90 5.51 -4.98
CA THR A 111 -3.20 5.46 -6.41
C THR A 111 -2.39 6.51 -7.19
N ALA A 112 -2.31 7.73 -6.70
CA ALA A 112 -1.54 8.79 -7.34
C ALA A 112 -0.04 8.43 -7.40
N ILE A 113 0.53 7.94 -6.29
CA ILE A 113 1.95 7.56 -6.23
C ILE A 113 2.24 6.33 -7.11
N SER A 114 1.39 5.29 -7.08
CA SER A 114 1.54 4.10 -7.94
C SER A 114 1.47 4.45 -9.43
N SER A 115 0.73 5.50 -9.80
CA SER A 115 0.68 5.97 -11.18
C SER A 115 2.04 6.46 -11.69
N GLU A 116 2.91 6.96 -10.80
CA GLU A 116 4.27 7.40 -11.15
C GLU A 116 5.18 6.22 -11.51
N THR A 117 4.93 5.03 -10.97
CA THR A 117 5.75 3.82 -11.20
C THR A 117 5.19 2.89 -12.27
N LEU A 118 3.94 3.11 -12.72
CA LEU A 118 3.23 2.23 -13.66
C LEU A 118 4.00 2.03 -14.99
N PHE A 119 4.75 3.03 -15.45
CA PHE A 119 5.56 2.94 -16.67
C PHE A 119 6.53 1.76 -16.64
N PHE A 120 7.05 1.39 -15.47
CA PHE A 120 8.07 0.37 -15.31
C PHE A 120 7.56 -1.00 -15.75
N THR A 121 6.40 -1.43 -15.25
CA THR A 121 5.77 -2.68 -15.67
C THR A 121 5.31 -2.63 -17.13
N LEU A 122 4.83 -1.48 -17.60
CA LEU A 122 4.42 -1.31 -18.99
C LEU A 122 5.60 -1.38 -19.96
N GLU A 123 6.74 -0.79 -19.62
CA GLU A 123 7.96 -0.86 -20.45
C GLU A 123 8.57 -2.26 -20.45
N LEU A 124 8.59 -2.95 -19.29
CA LEU A 124 9.00 -4.35 -19.22
C LEU A 124 8.13 -5.24 -20.11
N ASN A 125 6.81 -5.11 -20.05
CA ASN A 125 5.87 -5.89 -20.84
C ASN A 125 5.94 -5.61 -22.35
N ARG A 126 6.51 -4.48 -22.77
CA ARG A 126 6.73 -4.14 -24.18
C ARG A 126 8.05 -4.65 -24.73
N MET A 127 8.94 -5.15 -23.88
CA MET A 127 10.22 -5.68 -24.33
C MET A 127 10.01 -6.99 -25.11
N GLU A 128 10.82 -7.21 -26.14
CA GLU A 128 10.86 -8.48 -26.83
C GLU A 128 11.36 -9.59 -25.89
N GLU A 129 10.73 -10.75 -25.96
CA GLU A 129 11.02 -11.90 -25.09
C GLU A 129 12.52 -12.27 -25.07
N LYS A 130 13.17 -12.33 -26.23
CA LYS A 130 14.61 -12.62 -26.33
C LYS A 130 15.50 -11.58 -25.63
N ALA A 131 15.10 -10.31 -25.69
CA ALA A 131 15.83 -9.24 -25.03
C ALA A 131 15.68 -9.31 -23.51
N LEU A 132 14.50 -9.70 -23.04
CA LEU A 132 14.20 -9.89 -21.63
C LEU A 132 14.92 -11.13 -21.07
N GLU A 133 14.89 -12.26 -21.80
CA GLU A 133 15.63 -13.48 -21.44
C GLU A 133 17.14 -13.24 -21.31
N ALA A 134 17.72 -12.47 -22.24
CA ALA A 134 19.13 -12.11 -22.18
C ALA A 134 19.48 -11.29 -20.92
N LYS A 135 18.57 -10.46 -20.43
CA LYS A 135 18.75 -9.70 -19.18
C LYS A 135 18.61 -10.61 -17.96
N TYR A 136 17.64 -11.52 -17.96
CA TYR A 136 17.42 -12.47 -16.86
C TYR A 136 18.56 -13.49 -16.70
N ALA A 137 19.37 -13.71 -17.72
CA ALA A 137 20.58 -14.51 -17.61
C ALA A 137 21.68 -13.87 -16.74
N ALA A 138 21.52 -12.60 -16.35
CA ALA A 138 22.47 -11.92 -15.46
C ALA A 138 22.39 -12.49 -14.03
N PRO A 139 23.55 -12.78 -13.36
CA PRO A 139 23.56 -13.32 -11.99
C PRO A 139 22.81 -12.45 -10.97
N ALA A 140 22.73 -11.15 -11.21
CA ALA A 140 22.01 -10.21 -10.34
C ALA A 140 20.48 -10.43 -10.34
N LEU A 141 19.94 -11.17 -11.32
CA LEU A 141 18.50 -11.47 -11.45
C LEU A 141 18.14 -12.92 -11.11
N GLU A 142 19.10 -13.71 -10.58
CA GLU A 142 18.91 -15.14 -10.31
C GLU A 142 17.77 -15.45 -9.34
N HIS A 143 17.38 -14.50 -8.48
CA HIS A 143 16.34 -14.72 -7.48
C HIS A 143 14.97 -14.09 -7.84
N TRP A 144 14.82 -13.46 -8.99
CA TRP A 144 13.56 -13.06 -9.60
C TRP A 144 13.21 -13.99 -10.79
#